data_92103c940aa2604d715974d1b46594a2
#
_entry.id   92103c940aa2604d715974d1b46594a2
#
_cell.length_a   1.000
_cell.length_b   1.000
_cell.length_c   1.000
_cell.angle_alpha   90.00
_cell.angle_beta   90.00
_cell.angle_gamma   90.00
#
_symmetry.space_group_name_H-M   'P 1'
#
loop_
_entity.id
_entity.type
_entity.pdbx_description
1 polymer ?
#
loop_
_entity_poly.entity_id
_entity_poly.type
_entity_poly.pdbx_seq_one_letter_code
_entity_poly.pdbx_strand_id
1 'polypeptide(L)'
;GESLLQAAQRHGVDIPHLCWKDGLRADGNCRACVVEIAGERALAPSCCRAPKDGMQVQAQSARAVAAQKMVLELLASEMPAEAVRADSELDAWARRMNLGAPRLPRRAQPEADASHPAIAVRLDACIQCTRCLRACREIQVNDVIGYAGRGEIVFDFNDPMGRSSCVGCGECVAVCPTGALLPKENAAAETSVDSLCPYCGVGCQVTYRVRGDAIVGV
;
A
#
# COMPACT_ATOMS: atom_id res chain seq x y z
N GLY A 1 6.47 -17.49 12.58
CA GLY A 1 6.23 -18.66 11.73
C GLY A 1 5.72 -18.28 10.36
N GLU A 2 5.87 -19.15 9.36
CA GLU A 2 5.44 -18.92 7.98
C GLU A 2 3.90 -18.91 7.88
N SER A 3 3.35 -18.04 7.04
CA SER A 3 1.92 -18.01 6.71
C SER A 3 1.61 -18.88 5.49
N LEU A 4 0.33 -19.23 5.27
CA LEU A 4 -0.10 -19.93 4.04
C LEU A 4 0.24 -19.13 2.78
N LEU A 5 0.19 -17.79 2.83
CA LEU A 5 0.57 -16.95 1.71
C LEU A 5 2.05 -17.10 1.36
N GLN A 6 2.93 -17.05 2.35
CA GLN A 6 4.38 -17.24 2.15
C GLN A 6 4.71 -18.65 1.67
N ALA A 7 4.07 -19.67 2.26
CA ALA A 7 4.21 -21.05 1.79
C ALA A 7 3.77 -21.19 0.32
N ALA A 8 2.65 -20.61 -0.06
CA ALA A 8 2.16 -20.59 -1.45
C ALA A 8 3.17 -19.93 -2.40
N GLN A 9 3.68 -18.75 -2.04
CA GLN A 9 4.70 -18.04 -2.83
C GLN A 9 5.97 -18.88 -3.04
N ARG A 10 6.45 -19.54 -1.99
CA ARG A 10 7.61 -20.44 -2.07
C ARG A 10 7.38 -21.62 -3.03
N HIS A 11 6.14 -22.04 -3.20
CA HIS A 11 5.75 -23.10 -4.14
C HIS A 11 5.27 -22.57 -5.50
N GLY A 12 5.46 -21.29 -5.81
CA GLY A 12 5.08 -20.69 -7.08
C GLY A 12 3.58 -20.50 -7.26
N VAL A 13 2.79 -20.53 -6.18
CA VAL A 13 1.35 -20.29 -6.21
C VAL A 13 1.07 -18.83 -5.85
N ASP A 14 0.61 -18.07 -6.82
CA ASP A 14 0.23 -16.67 -6.64
C ASP A 14 -1.17 -16.55 -6.04
N ILE A 15 -1.26 -15.85 -4.92
CA ILE A 15 -2.52 -15.50 -4.25
C ILE A 15 -2.60 -13.96 -4.18
N PRO A 16 -3.71 -13.33 -4.63
CA PRO A 16 -3.84 -11.87 -4.58
C PRO A 16 -3.76 -11.37 -3.13
N HIS A 17 -2.99 -10.31 -2.93
CA HIS A 17 -2.82 -9.70 -1.61
C HIS A 17 -2.48 -8.21 -1.75
N LEU A 18 -3.00 -7.37 -0.86
CA LEU A 18 -2.80 -5.92 -0.90
C LEU A 18 -2.43 -5.34 0.46
N CYS A 19 -2.93 -5.90 1.57
CA CYS A 19 -2.53 -5.44 2.90
C CYS A 19 -1.27 -6.14 3.45
N TRP A 20 -0.92 -7.30 2.92
CA TRP A 20 0.32 -7.98 3.28
C TRP A 20 1.51 -7.41 2.48
N LYS A 21 2.61 -7.21 3.14
CA LYS A 21 3.91 -6.84 2.57
C LYS A 21 4.98 -7.52 3.41
N ASP A 22 6.02 -8.02 2.75
CA ASP A 22 7.16 -8.58 3.47
C ASP A 22 7.80 -7.50 4.36
N GLY A 23 8.25 -7.90 5.55
CA GLY A 23 8.76 -6.98 6.57
C GLY A 23 7.70 -6.31 7.44
N LEU A 24 6.41 -6.38 7.10
CA LEU A 24 5.31 -5.87 7.92
C LEU A 24 4.52 -7.01 8.58
N ARG A 25 4.06 -6.79 9.80
CA ARG A 25 3.13 -7.71 10.45
C ARG A 25 1.88 -7.93 9.60
N ALA A 26 1.44 -9.17 9.46
CA ALA A 26 0.21 -9.49 8.73
C ALA A 26 -1.02 -8.93 9.47
N ASP A 27 -1.93 -8.28 8.74
CA ASP A 27 -3.12 -7.62 9.30
C ASP A 27 -4.45 -8.29 8.86
N GLY A 28 -4.44 -9.01 7.73
CA GLY A 28 -5.62 -9.70 7.21
C GLY A 28 -6.77 -8.76 6.81
N ASN A 29 -6.50 -7.49 6.65
CA ASN A 29 -7.50 -6.42 6.51
C ASN A 29 -8.20 -6.43 5.14
N CYS A 30 -7.46 -6.48 4.04
CA CYS A 30 -8.04 -6.36 2.69
C CYS A 30 -8.84 -7.58 2.23
N ARG A 31 -8.63 -8.75 2.80
CA ARG A 31 -9.28 -10.02 2.43
C ARG A 31 -9.06 -10.49 0.98
N ALA A 32 -8.21 -9.87 0.21
CA ALA A 32 -7.90 -10.31 -1.15
C ALA A 32 -7.24 -11.71 -1.19
N CYS A 33 -6.55 -12.11 -0.12
CA CYS A 33 -5.77 -13.35 -0.04
C CYS A 33 -6.55 -14.56 0.50
N VAL A 34 -7.87 -14.55 0.43
CA VAL A 34 -8.68 -15.65 0.98
C VAL A 34 -8.50 -16.95 0.18
N VAL A 35 -8.39 -18.06 0.91
CA VAL A 35 -8.26 -19.42 0.38
C VAL A 35 -9.27 -20.35 1.01
N GLU A 36 -9.57 -21.45 0.34
CA GLU A 36 -10.41 -22.51 0.88
C GLU A 36 -9.55 -23.55 1.60
N ILE A 37 -9.96 -23.94 2.80
CA ILE A 37 -9.30 -24.99 3.59
C ILE A 37 -10.29 -26.11 3.77
N ALA A 38 -9.90 -27.33 3.42
CA ALA A 38 -10.76 -28.51 3.55
C ALA A 38 -11.25 -28.68 4.99
N GLY A 39 -12.56 -28.87 5.15
CA GLY A 39 -13.19 -29.00 6.46
C GLY A 39 -13.54 -27.67 7.15
N GLU A 40 -13.13 -26.52 6.61
CA GLU A 40 -13.52 -25.20 7.14
C GLU A 40 -14.71 -24.62 6.37
N ARG A 41 -15.71 -24.09 7.09
CA ARG A 41 -16.89 -23.47 6.49
C ARG A 41 -16.58 -22.14 5.80
N ALA A 42 -15.69 -21.36 6.39
CA ALA A 42 -15.34 -20.03 5.92
C ALA A 42 -14.00 -20.04 5.15
N LEU A 43 -13.87 -19.13 4.17
CA LEU A 43 -12.58 -18.86 3.55
C LEU A 43 -11.65 -18.19 4.55
N ALA A 44 -10.39 -18.59 4.55
CA ALA A 44 -9.37 -18.09 5.48
C ALA A 44 -8.42 -17.09 4.80
N PRO A 45 -8.03 -15.99 5.45
CA PRO A 45 -7.00 -15.09 4.93
C PRO A 45 -5.63 -15.76 5.01
N SER A 46 -5.04 -16.12 3.88
CA SER A 46 -3.78 -16.86 3.82
C SER A 46 -2.60 -16.12 4.44
N CYS A 47 -2.61 -14.78 4.44
CA CYS A 47 -1.54 -13.99 5.04
C CYS A 47 -1.47 -14.06 6.58
N CYS A 48 -2.59 -14.43 7.25
CA CYS A 48 -2.69 -14.53 8.71
C CYS A 48 -2.81 -15.97 9.22
N ARG A 49 -2.89 -16.95 8.32
CA ARG A 49 -3.09 -18.35 8.69
C ARG A 49 -1.77 -19.11 8.61
N ALA A 50 -1.37 -19.70 9.71
CA ALA A 50 -0.22 -20.60 9.73
C ALA A 50 -0.61 -21.97 9.14
N PRO A 51 0.27 -22.63 8.37
CA PRO A 51 0.08 -23.98 7.91
C PRO A 51 0.11 -24.96 9.08
N LYS A 52 -0.58 -26.10 8.92
CA LYS A 52 -0.59 -27.22 9.87
C LYS A 52 -0.43 -28.52 9.10
N ASP A 53 0.12 -29.53 9.74
CA ASP A 53 0.29 -30.85 9.14
C ASP A 53 -1.07 -31.42 8.68
N GLY A 54 -1.09 -31.95 7.46
CA GLY A 54 -2.29 -32.51 6.85
C GLY A 54 -3.32 -31.47 6.34
N MET A 55 -3.05 -30.17 6.49
CA MET A 55 -3.94 -29.13 5.99
C MET A 55 -3.97 -29.13 4.46
N GLN A 56 -5.17 -29.23 3.90
CA GLN A 56 -5.39 -29.14 2.44
C GLN A 56 -5.93 -27.76 2.11
N VAL A 57 -5.16 -26.99 1.34
CA VAL A 57 -5.45 -25.59 1.01
C VAL A 57 -5.65 -25.46 -0.50
N GLN A 58 -6.75 -24.84 -0.91
CA GLN A 58 -7.08 -24.56 -2.32
C GLN A 58 -7.17 -23.06 -2.55
N ALA A 59 -6.12 -22.49 -3.12
CA ALA A 59 -6.07 -21.07 -3.46
C ALA A 59 -6.86 -20.71 -4.72
N GLN A 60 -7.07 -21.70 -5.60
CA GLN A 60 -7.71 -21.54 -6.92
C GLN A 60 -9.06 -22.29 -7.04
N SER A 61 -9.69 -22.67 -5.93
CA SER A 61 -11.05 -23.20 -5.99
C SER A 61 -12.01 -22.14 -6.56
N ALA A 62 -13.07 -22.56 -7.22
CA ALA A 62 -14.06 -21.64 -7.77
C ALA A 62 -14.58 -20.65 -6.72
N ARG A 63 -14.77 -21.13 -5.48
CA ARG A 63 -15.23 -20.33 -4.35
C ARG A 63 -14.18 -19.29 -3.90
N ALA A 64 -12.92 -19.68 -3.80
CA ALA A 64 -11.84 -18.77 -3.44
C ALA A 64 -11.64 -17.70 -4.51
N VAL A 65 -11.54 -18.08 -5.77
CA VAL A 65 -11.40 -17.16 -6.91
C VAL A 65 -12.56 -16.19 -7.02
N ALA A 66 -13.80 -16.64 -6.85
CA ALA A 66 -14.97 -15.76 -6.86
C ALA A 66 -14.91 -14.71 -5.74
N ALA A 67 -14.52 -15.11 -4.53
CA ALA A 67 -14.35 -14.20 -3.40
C ALA A 67 -13.20 -13.21 -3.60
N GLN A 68 -12.05 -13.67 -4.09
CA GLN A 68 -10.90 -12.84 -4.41
C GLN A 68 -11.26 -11.76 -5.46
N LYS A 69 -11.94 -12.17 -6.55
CA LYS A 69 -12.43 -11.24 -7.59
C LYS A 69 -13.38 -10.19 -7.01
N MET A 70 -14.35 -10.61 -6.19
CA MET A 70 -15.31 -9.70 -5.58
C MET A 70 -14.62 -8.67 -4.68
N VAL A 71 -13.66 -9.10 -3.87
CA VAL A 71 -12.88 -8.20 -3.01
C VAL A 71 -12.08 -7.20 -3.84
N LEU A 72 -11.38 -7.67 -4.87
CA LEU A 72 -10.61 -6.77 -5.74
C LEU A 72 -11.51 -5.79 -6.50
N GLU A 73 -12.70 -6.21 -6.94
CA GLU A 73 -13.70 -5.34 -7.56
C GLU A 73 -14.20 -4.26 -6.58
N LEU A 74 -14.49 -4.65 -5.33
CA LEU A 74 -14.86 -3.70 -4.26
C LEU A 74 -13.78 -2.65 -4.04
N LEU A 75 -12.51 -3.07 -3.94
CA LEU A 75 -11.38 -2.16 -3.77
C LEU A 75 -11.15 -1.28 -5.00
N ALA A 76 -11.30 -1.83 -6.20
CA ALA A 76 -11.17 -1.08 -7.45
C ALA A 76 -12.29 -0.04 -7.62
N SER A 77 -13.50 -0.29 -7.09
CA SER A 77 -14.61 0.68 -7.12
C SER A 77 -14.32 1.94 -6.30
N GLU A 78 -13.42 1.85 -5.31
CA GLU A 78 -13.00 2.99 -4.49
C GLU A 78 -11.97 3.89 -5.21
N MET A 79 -11.34 3.39 -6.28
CA MET A 79 -10.26 4.09 -6.97
C MET A 79 -10.78 5.25 -7.84
N PRO A 80 -9.98 6.31 -8.05
CA PRO A 80 -10.30 7.35 -9.01
C PRO A 80 -10.44 6.80 -10.43
N ALA A 81 -11.20 7.50 -11.28
CA ALA A 81 -11.43 7.09 -12.67
C ALA A 81 -10.11 7.03 -13.45
N GLU A 82 -9.18 7.92 -13.14
CA GLU A 82 -7.83 7.91 -13.68
C GLU A 82 -6.88 7.25 -12.67
N ALA A 83 -6.01 6.37 -13.17
CA ALA A 83 -5.01 5.72 -12.34
C ALA A 83 -4.09 6.77 -11.70
N VAL A 84 -4.00 6.77 -10.37
CA VAL A 84 -3.10 7.65 -9.64
C VAL A 84 -1.65 7.20 -9.81
N ARG A 85 -1.47 5.89 -10.02
CA ARG A 85 -0.19 5.24 -10.26
C ARG A 85 -0.38 4.11 -11.27
N ALA A 86 0.29 4.23 -12.42
CA ALA A 86 0.14 3.28 -13.55
C ALA A 86 0.57 1.84 -13.23
N ASP A 87 1.46 1.68 -12.23
CA ASP A 87 2.04 0.40 -11.80
C ASP A 87 1.51 -0.05 -10.42
N SER A 88 0.30 0.36 -10.05
CA SER A 88 -0.27 0.00 -8.76
C SER A 88 -0.44 -1.52 -8.60
N GLU A 89 -0.20 -2.05 -7.39
CA GLU A 89 -0.40 -3.47 -7.11
C GLU A 89 -1.87 -3.88 -7.31
N LEU A 90 -2.81 -2.98 -7.01
CA LEU A 90 -4.24 -3.23 -7.24
C LEU A 90 -4.55 -3.43 -8.73
N ASP A 91 -4.05 -2.54 -9.60
CA ASP A 91 -4.24 -2.66 -11.05
C ASP A 91 -3.56 -3.91 -11.62
N ALA A 92 -2.39 -4.25 -11.12
CA ALA A 92 -1.70 -5.48 -11.51
C ALA A 92 -2.54 -6.71 -11.18
N TRP A 93 -3.13 -6.78 -9.98
CA TRP A 93 -4.03 -7.87 -9.62
C TRP A 93 -5.35 -7.84 -10.40
N ALA A 94 -5.93 -6.66 -10.64
CA ALA A 94 -7.13 -6.53 -11.46
C ALA A 94 -6.92 -7.09 -12.87
N ARG A 95 -5.81 -6.76 -13.52
CA ARG A 95 -5.44 -7.32 -14.83
C ARG A 95 -5.21 -8.82 -14.77
N ARG A 96 -4.43 -9.33 -13.81
CA ARG A 96 -4.14 -10.78 -13.65
C ARG A 96 -5.40 -11.61 -13.39
N MET A 97 -6.34 -11.08 -12.64
CA MET A 97 -7.62 -11.72 -12.34
C MET A 97 -8.69 -11.48 -13.43
N ASN A 98 -8.33 -10.74 -14.49
CA ASN A 98 -9.24 -10.37 -15.57
C ASN A 98 -10.55 -9.77 -15.05
N LEU A 99 -10.43 -8.72 -14.23
CA LEU A 99 -11.58 -7.97 -13.74
C LEU A 99 -12.07 -7.01 -14.82
N GLY A 100 -13.40 -6.94 -14.96
CA GLY A 100 -14.06 -5.90 -15.77
C GLY A 100 -14.10 -4.55 -15.04
N ALA A 101 -14.80 -3.58 -15.65
CA ALA A 101 -15.07 -2.32 -14.98
C ALA A 101 -15.84 -2.56 -13.68
N PRO A 102 -15.52 -1.82 -12.60
CA PRO A 102 -16.23 -1.96 -11.33
C PRO A 102 -17.72 -1.65 -11.47
N ARG A 103 -18.58 -2.52 -10.93
CA ARG A 103 -20.03 -2.41 -10.98
C ARG A 103 -20.62 -1.62 -9.81
N LEU A 104 -19.81 -1.39 -8.78
CA LEU A 104 -20.26 -0.78 -7.54
C LEU A 104 -20.08 0.74 -7.58
N PRO A 105 -20.99 1.51 -6.95
CA PRO A 105 -20.86 2.96 -6.91
C PRO A 105 -19.64 3.35 -6.07
N ARG A 106 -18.96 4.38 -6.53
CA ARG A 106 -17.84 4.98 -5.82
C ARG A 106 -18.36 5.77 -4.62
N ARG A 107 -17.69 5.64 -3.47
CA ARG A 107 -18.00 6.51 -2.32
C ARG A 107 -17.37 7.91 -2.49
N ALA A 108 -17.91 8.89 -1.75
CA ALA A 108 -17.27 10.20 -1.64
C ALA A 108 -15.86 10.05 -1.06
N GLN A 109 -14.90 10.73 -1.67
CA GLN A 109 -13.50 10.66 -1.30
C GLN A 109 -13.04 11.99 -0.69
N PRO A 110 -12.10 11.97 0.27
CA PRO A 110 -11.52 13.18 0.81
C PRO A 110 -10.69 13.91 -0.25
N GLU A 111 -10.53 15.22 -0.05
CA GLU A 111 -9.67 16.04 -0.90
C GLU A 111 -8.19 15.61 -0.77
N ALA A 112 -7.43 15.90 -1.83
CA ALA A 112 -5.99 15.64 -1.82
C ALA A 112 -5.28 16.62 -0.89
N ASP A 113 -4.27 16.14 -0.14
CA ASP A 113 -3.42 16.98 0.67
C ASP A 113 -2.02 17.12 0.03
N ALA A 114 -1.69 18.33 -0.37
CA ALA A 114 -0.41 18.70 -0.96
C ALA A 114 0.48 19.51 0.01
N SER A 115 0.17 19.52 1.29
CA SER A 115 0.86 20.35 2.29
C SER A 115 2.29 19.89 2.58
N HIS A 116 2.56 18.57 2.51
CA HIS A 116 3.90 18.04 2.80
C HIS A 116 4.89 18.36 1.67
N PRO A 117 6.15 18.74 1.95
CA PRO A 117 7.11 19.15 0.93
C PRO A 117 7.51 18.02 -0.05
N ALA A 118 7.56 16.78 0.42
CA ALA A 118 8.06 15.63 -0.36
C ALA A 118 7.01 14.55 -0.69
N ILE A 119 5.85 14.57 -0.05
CA ILE A 119 4.84 13.51 -0.18
C ILE A 119 3.51 14.14 -0.59
N ALA A 120 2.91 13.62 -1.65
CA ALA A 120 1.54 13.93 -2.06
C ALA A 120 0.59 12.88 -1.46
N VAL A 121 -0.49 13.34 -0.84
CA VAL A 121 -1.51 12.50 -0.22
C VAL A 121 -2.77 12.53 -1.08
N ARG A 122 -3.17 11.38 -1.58
CA ARG A 122 -4.31 11.13 -2.46
C ARG A 122 -5.21 10.07 -1.85
N LEU A 123 -5.93 10.41 -0.78
CA LEU A 123 -6.79 9.45 -0.08
C LEU A 123 -7.98 8.96 -0.91
N ASP A 124 -8.27 9.62 -2.03
CA ASP A 124 -9.18 9.12 -3.06
C ASP A 124 -8.73 7.79 -3.70
N ALA A 125 -7.44 7.47 -3.63
CA ALA A 125 -6.87 6.19 -4.04
C ALA A 125 -6.59 5.24 -2.86
N CYS A 126 -7.03 5.57 -1.64
CA CYS A 126 -6.76 4.76 -0.46
C CYS A 126 -7.74 3.61 -0.30
N ILE A 127 -7.25 2.38 -0.28
CA ILE A 127 -8.01 1.15 0.00
C ILE A 127 -7.96 0.73 1.47
N GLN A 128 -7.46 1.57 2.35
CA GLN A 128 -7.39 1.34 3.80
C GLN A 128 -6.64 0.05 4.20
N CYS A 129 -5.62 -0.30 3.44
CA CYS A 129 -4.85 -1.54 3.63
C CYS A 129 -3.91 -1.52 4.84
N THR A 130 -3.76 -0.40 5.52
CA THR A 130 -2.91 -0.19 6.71
C THR A 130 -1.40 -0.32 6.52
N ARG A 131 -0.89 -0.59 5.32
CA ARG A 131 0.57 -0.73 5.13
C ARG A 131 1.35 0.51 5.57
N CYS A 132 0.89 1.71 5.19
CA CYS A 132 1.53 2.97 5.56
C CYS A 132 1.56 3.20 7.07
N LEU A 133 0.46 2.90 7.76
CA LEU A 133 0.36 2.99 9.22
C LEU A 133 1.36 2.05 9.89
N ARG A 134 1.39 0.77 9.46
CA ARG A 134 2.32 -0.22 10.03
C ARG A 134 3.78 0.10 9.71
N ALA A 135 4.09 0.55 8.50
CA ALA A 135 5.43 0.98 8.14
C ALA A 135 5.90 2.17 8.98
N CYS A 136 5.03 3.16 9.18
CA CYS A 136 5.32 4.30 10.04
C CYS A 136 5.56 3.89 11.51
N ARG A 137 4.74 2.97 12.01
CA ARG A 137 4.77 2.53 13.41
C ARG A 137 5.82 1.46 13.70
N GLU A 138 5.90 0.42 12.84
CA GLU A 138 6.69 -0.77 13.13
C GLU A 138 8.12 -0.69 12.58
N ILE A 139 8.33 0.02 11.45
CA ILE A 139 9.66 0.17 10.82
C ILE A 139 10.34 1.46 11.24
N GLN A 140 9.66 2.60 11.07
CA GLN A 140 10.22 3.91 11.39
C GLN A 140 10.03 4.33 12.85
N VAL A 141 9.13 3.66 13.57
CA VAL A 141 8.81 3.93 14.99
C VAL A 141 8.39 5.39 15.22
N ASN A 142 7.77 6.02 14.23
CA ASN A 142 7.40 7.43 14.25
C ASN A 142 5.92 7.65 14.63
N ASP A 143 5.06 6.68 14.34
CA ASP A 143 3.63 6.58 14.71
C ASP A 143 2.76 7.81 14.39
N VAL A 144 3.07 8.50 13.29
CA VAL A 144 2.33 9.69 12.82
C VAL A 144 1.02 9.31 12.13
N ILE A 145 0.98 8.12 11.50
CA ILE A 145 -0.18 7.69 10.71
C ILE A 145 -1.12 6.87 11.58
N GLY A 146 -2.37 7.31 11.65
CA GLY A 146 -3.43 6.66 12.40
C GLY A 146 -4.70 6.47 11.59
N TYR A 147 -5.74 6.06 12.28
CA TYR A 147 -7.12 5.98 11.77
C TYR A 147 -8.04 6.89 12.56
N ALA A 148 -8.94 7.58 11.84
CA ALA A 148 -10.06 8.29 12.44
C ALA A 148 -11.38 7.89 11.79
N GLY A 149 -12.47 8.25 12.42
CA GLY A 149 -13.82 8.07 11.90
C GLY A 149 -14.11 6.62 11.49
N ARG A 150 -14.44 6.41 10.22
CA ARG A 150 -14.81 5.10 9.65
C ARG A 150 -13.63 4.37 8.97
N GLY A 151 -12.41 4.62 9.40
CA GLY A 151 -11.21 4.00 8.85
C GLY A 151 -10.45 4.88 7.87
N GLU A 152 -10.62 6.19 7.94
CA GLU A 152 -9.85 7.15 7.17
C GLU A 152 -8.44 7.25 7.74
N ILE A 153 -7.44 7.32 6.85
CA ILE A 153 -6.06 7.58 7.25
C ILE A 153 -5.95 9.05 7.67
N VAL A 154 -5.36 9.26 8.82
CA VAL A 154 -5.10 10.59 9.37
C VAL A 154 -3.65 10.70 9.81
N PHE A 155 -3.18 11.94 9.94
CA PHE A 155 -1.84 12.25 10.45
C PHE A 155 -1.98 12.99 11.78
N ASP A 156 -1.29 12.50 12.82
CA ASP A 156 -1.40 12.98 14.21
C ASP A 156 -2.88 13.12 14.65
N PHE A 157 -3.34 14.32 14.94
CA PHE A 157 -4.71 14.63 15.37
C PHE A 157 -5.64 15.02 14.22
N ASN A 158 -5.45 14.46 13.03
CA ASN A 158 -6.11 14.83 11.77
C ASN A 158 -5.61 16.14 11.19
N ASP A 159 -4.33 16.41 11.38
CA ASP A 159 -3.65 17.54 10.77
C ASP A 159 -3.32 17.27 9.29
N PRO A 160 -3.17 18.31 8.47
CA PRO A 160 -2.53 18.17 7.17
C PRO A 160 -1.13 17.57 7.33
N MET A 161 -0.73 16.64 6.45
CA MET A 161 0.54 15.91 6.58
C MET A 161 1.76 16.83 6.75
N GLY A 162 1.76 17.99 6.08
CA GLY A 162 2.84 18.97 6.19
C GLY A 162 2.91 19.74 7.51
N ARG A 163 1.89 19.61 8.36
CA ARG A 163 1.89 20.17 9.74
C ARG A 163 2.00 19.11 10.83
N SER A 164 2.00 17.84 10.43
CA SER A 164 2.15 16.73 11.35
C SER A 164 3.62 16.57 11.80
N SER A 165 3.85 15.68 12.75
CA SER A 165 5.19 15.30 13.20
C SER A 165 5.93 14.38 12.21
N CYS A 166 5.49 14.30 10.95
CA CYS A 166 6.11 13.49 9.91
C CYS A 166 7.54 13.95 9.61
N VAL A 167 8.48 13.00 9.67
CA VAL A 167 9.91 13.26 9.38
C VAL A 167 10.27 13.06 7.90
N GLY A 168 9.30 12.78 7.02
CA GLY A 168 9.53 12.65 5.59
C GLY A 168 10.35 11.43 5.16
N CYS A 169 10.38 10.35 5.94
CA CYS A 169 11.19 9.15 5.67
C CYS A 169 10.80 8.40 4.39
N GLY A 170 9.58 8.58 3.87
CA GLY A 170 9.13 7.94 2.63
C GLY A 170 8.66 6.49 2.73
N GLU A 171 8.79 5.83 3.87
CA GLU A 171 8.37 4.42 4.03
C GLU A 171 6.90 4.18 3.66
N CYS A 172 6.02 5.08 4.07
CA CYS A 172 4.60 5.00 3.73
C CYS A 172 4.34 5.05 2.22
N VAL A 173 5.16 5.77 1.47
CA VAL A 173 5.13 5.84 0.00
C VAL A 173 5.61 4.53 -0.61
N ALA A 174 6.73 3.98 -0.10
CA ALA A 174 7.34 2.75 -0.61
C ALA A 174 6.44 1.51 -0.45
N VAL A 175 5.58 1.49 0.56
CA VAL A 175 4.69 0.36 0.83
C VAL A 175 3.26 0.54 0.30
N CYS A 176 2.89 1.72 -0.21
CA CYS A 176 1.52 1.99 -0.67
C CYS A 176 1.19 1.20 -1.95
N PRO A 177 0.17 0.31 -1.93
CA PRO A 177 -0.13 -0.56 -3.08
C PRO A 177 -0.94 0.12 -4.18
N THR A 178 -1.44 1.34 -3.95
CA THR A 178 -2.37 2.03 -4.86
C THR A 178 -1.92 3.42 -5.28
N GLY A 179 -0.87 3.96 -4.63
CA GLY A 179 -0.44 5.32 -4.88
C GLY A 179 -1.26 6.39 -4.14
N ALA A 180 -1.96 6.02 -3.07
CA ALA A 180 -2.59 7.01 -2.18
C ALA A 180 -1.56 7.92 -1.50
N LEU A 181 -0.35 7.42 -1.30
CA LEU A 181 0.82 8.17 -0.88
C LEU A 181 1.87 8.05 -1.97
N LEU A 182 2.30 9.17 -2.52
CA LEU A 182 3.24 9.25 -3.64
C LEU A 182 4.37 10.22 -3.33
N PRO A 183 5.54 10.05 -3.96
CA PRO A 183 6.50 11.12 -3.99
C PRO A 183 5.83 12.35 -4.63
N LYS A 184 5.99 13.51 -4.03
CA LYS A 184 5.52 14.74 -4.66
C LYS A 184 6.38 14.99 -5.89
N GLU A 185 5.75 15.18 -7.04
CA GLU A 185 6.45 15.58 -8.23
C GLU A 185 7.11 16.93 -7.98
N ASN A 186 8.42 16.95 -8.04
CA ASN A 186 9.18 18.16 -7.88
C ASN A 186 9.06 18.98 -9.17
N ALA A 187 9.07 20.30 -9.04
CA ALA A 187 9.15 21.18 -10.18
C ALA A 187 10.34 20.78 -11.08
N ALA A 188 10.19 20.92 -12.40
CA ALA A 188 11.23 20.56 -13.34
C ALA A 188 12.57 21.18 -12.90
N ALA A 189 13.57 20.31 -12.72
CA ALA A 189 14.92 20.75 -12.41
C ALA A 189 15.60 21.29 -13.69
N GLU A 190 16.40 22.32 -13.54
CA GLU A 190 17.23 22.88 -14.62
C GLU A 190 18.58 22.17 -14.68
N THR A 191 19.08 21.77 -13.51
CA THR A 191 20.38 21.10 -13.37
C THR A 191 20.32 20.01 -12.29
N SER A 192 21.28 19.11 -12.32
CA SER A 192 21.47 18.07 -11.30
C SER A 192 22.91 18.10 -10.79
N VAL A 193 23.07 17.96 -9.48
CA VAL A 193 24.38 17.97 -8.81
C VAL A 193 24.52 16.73 -7.94
N ASP A 194 25.50 15.90 -8.22
CA ASP A 194 25.82 14.74 -7.39
C ASP A 194 26.59 15.18 -6.14
N SER A 195 26.21 14.66 -5.01
CA SER A 195 26.80 14.99 -3.72
C SER A 195 26.63 13.83 -2.73
N LEU A 196 27.00 14.05 -1.50
CA LEU A 196 26.88 13.10 -0.40
C LEU A 196 25.78 13.54 0.56
N CYS A 197 25.04 12.57 1.08
CA CYS A 197 24.03 12.82 2.11
C CYS A 197 24.70 13.37 3.39
N PRO A 198 24.24 14.50 3.94
CA PRO A 198 24.90 15.14 5.08
C PRO A 198 24.48 14.59 6.45
N TYR A 199 23.61 13.59 6.53
CA TYR A 199 22.96 13.25 7.79
C TYR A 199 23.75 12.27 8.67
N CYS A 200 23.73 10.98 8.40
CA CYS A 200 24.22 9.96 9.34
C CYS A 200 25.71 9.60 9.20
N GLY A 201 26.43 10.26 8.27
CA GLY A 201 27.85 10.02 8.05
C GLY A 201 28.19 8.74 7.25
N VAL A 202 27.20 7.95 6.82
CA VAL A 202 27.41 6.78 5.94
C VAL A 202 27.96 7.18 4.57
N GLY A 203 27.67 8.41 4.12
CA GLY A 203 28.17 8.93 2.84
C GLY A 203 27.39 8.42 1.63
N CYS A 204 26.09 8.16 1.78
CA CYS A 204 25.24 7.79 0.65
C CYS A 204 25.32 8.87 -0.44
N GLN A 205 25.54 8.45 -1.68
CA GLN A 205 25.48 9.33 -2.83
C GLN A 205 24.04 9.75 -3.09
N VAL A 206 23.83 11.05 -3.32
CA VAL A 206 22.53 11.65 -3.65
C VAL A 206 22.69 12.59 -4.83
N THR A 207 21.64 12.73 -5.64
CA THR A 207 21.61 13.68 -6.75
C THR A 207 20.60 14.78 -6.43
N TYR A 208 21.07 15.97 -6.11
CA TYR A 208 20.24 17.15 -5.93
C TYR A 208 19.72 17.65 -7.27
N ARG A 209 18.41 17.85 -7.37
CA ARG A 209 17.76 18.52 -8.50
C ARG A 209 17.58 19.98 -8.15
N VAL A 210 18.15 20.86 -9.00
CA VAL A 210 18.25 22.30 -8.71
C VAL A 210 17.51 23.11 -9.77
N ARG A 211 16.82 24.17 -9.34
CA ARG A 211 16.23 25.19 -10.19
C ARG A 211 16.55 26.57 -9.64
N GLY A 212 17.33 27.35 -10.41
CA GLY A 212 17.95 28.56 -9.88
C GLY A 212 18.80 28.24 -8.67
N ASP A 213 18.61 28.93 -7.55
CA ASP A 213 19.31 28.71 -6.29
C ASP A 213 18.58 27.76 -5.30
N ALA A 214 17.53 27.08 -5.75
CA ALA A 214 16.72 26.21 -4.90
C ALA A 214 16.89 24.73 -5.24
N ILE A 215 17.06 23.88 -4.22
CA ILE A 215 16.95 22.42 -4.35
C ILE A 215 15.45 22.10 -4.46
N VAL A 216 15.03 21.51 -5.59
CA VAL A 216 13.64 21.15 -5.88
C VAL A 216 13.39 19.65 -5.77
N GLY A 217 14.43 18.85 -5.52
CA GLY A 217 14.34 17.42 -5.29
C GLY A 217 15.69 16.78 -5.00
N VAL A 218 15.63 15.56 -4.48
CA VAL A 218 16.79 14.70 -4.20
C VAL A 218 16.48 13.29 -4.69
#